data_49915121488f67b3f127c3632073e9ed
#
_entry.id   49915121488f67b3f127c3632073e9ed
#
_cell.length_a   1.000
_cell.length_b   1.000
_cell.length_c   1.000
_cell.angle_alpha   90.00
_cell.angle_beta   90.00
_cell.angle_gamma   90.00
#
_symmetry.space_group_name_H-M   'P 1'
#
loop_
_entity.id
_entity.type
_entity.pdbx_description
1 polymer ?
#
loop_
_entity_poly.entity_id
_entity_poly.type
_entity_poly.pdbx_seq_one_letter_code
_entity_poly.pdbx_strand_id
1 'polypeptide(L)'
;MSILEILERKVKEGVEVRFMYDGMCAISMLPYNYPSQLRKYGIQCKMSNPMKPFLSTTQNNRDPRKICVIDGKVGFTGGINLGDEYINRKVRFGHWKDTAVMLKGDAVQSFTMMFLQMWNIEARKPEDYSKYLTPKVKGLRRELGYVIPYA
;
A
#
# COMPACT_ATOMS: atom_id res chain seq x y z
N MET A 1 0.09 -7.64 -19.08
CA MET A 1 0.22 -8.20 -17.72
C MET A 1 -0.32 -7.18 -16.73
N SER A 2 -1.30 -7.54 -15.93
CA SER A 2 -1.88 -6.68 -14.89
C SER A 2 -1.04 -6.73 -13.61
N ILE A 3 -1.24 -5.74 -12.72
CA ILE A 3 -0.59 -5.75 -11.40
C ILE A 3 -0.99 -7.00 -10.61
N LEU A 4 -2.26 -7.41 -10.69
CA LEU A 4 -2.75 -8.61 -9.98
C LEU A 4 -2.06 -9.89 -10.46
N GLU A 5 -1.85 -10.04 -11.76
CA GLU A 5 -1.12 -11.19 -12.31
C GLU A 5 0.33 -11.24 -11.79
N ILE A 6 0.96 -10.07 -11.61
CA ILE A 6 2.30 -10.01 -11.01
C ILE A 6 2.26 -10.45 -9.56
N LEU A 7 1.32 -9.94 -8.78
CA LEU A 7 1.20 -10.27 -7.36
C LEU A 7 0.87 -11.76 -7.16
N GLU A 8 -0.05 -12.31 -7.95
CA GLU A 8 -0.37 -13.74 -7.94
C GLU A 8 0.85 -14.61 -8.23
N ARG A 9 1.62 -14.25 -9.26
CA ARG A 9 2.86 -14.94 -9.58
C ARG A 9 3.85 -14.89 -8.41
N LYS A 10 4.00 -13.73 -7.75
CA LYS A 10 4.90 -13.60 -6.60
C LYS A 10 4.45 -14.43 -5.41
N VAL A 11 3.16 -14.54 -5.16
CA VAL A 11 2.63 -15.46 -4.15
C VAL A 11 3.00 -16.91 -4.48
N LYS A 12 2.87 -17.35 -5.73
CA LYS A 12 3.27 -18.69 -6.17
C LYS A 12 4.78 -18.95 -6.02
N GLU A 13 5.59 -17.90 -6.09
CA GLU A 13 7.03 -17.92 -5.83
C GLU A 13 7.37 -17.91 -4.31
N GLY A 14 6.35 -17.90 -3.42
CA GLY A 14 6.52 -17.94 -1.97
C GLY A 14 6.63 -16.57 -1.30
N VAL A 15 6.37 -15.46 -2.02
CA VAL A 15 6.38 -14.10 -1.47
C VAL A 15 5.10 -13.85 -0.67
N GLU A 16 5.24 -13.36 0.57
CA GLU A 16 4.11 -12.85 1.34
C GLU A 16 3.64 -11.51 0.75
N VAL A 17 2.41 -11.48 0.25
CA VAL A 17 1.81 -10.27 -0.33
C VAL A 17 0.69 -9.76 0.55
N ARG A 18 0.79 -8.50 0.98
CA ARG A 18 -0.25 -7.76 1.72
C ARG A 18 -0.74 -6.61 0.87
N PHE A 19 -2.03 -6.53 0.69
CA PHE A 19 -2.69 -5.50 -0.08
C PHE A 19 -3.74 -4.79 0.77
N MET A 20 -3.69 -3.46 0.81
CA MET A 20 -4.67 -2.65 1.53
C MET A 20 -5.17 -1.53 0.62
N TYR A 21 -6.46 -1.27 0.69
CA TYR A 21 -7.11 -0.20 -0.07
C TYR A 21 -8.17 0.52 0.77
N ASP A 22 -8.45 1.76 0.41
CA ASP A 22 -9.48 2.57 1.05
C ASP A 22 -10.88 2.11 0.62
N GLY A 23 -11.70 1.68 1.60
CA GLY A 23 -13.03 1.17 1.36
C GLY A 23 -13.99 2.19 0.80
N MET A 24 -13.87 3.46 1.21
CA MET A 24 -14.74 4.54 0.71
C MET A 24 -14.53 4.82 -0.77
N CYS A 25 -13.26 4.87 -1.21
CA CYS A 25 -12.93 5.09 -2.61
C CYS A 25 -13.27 3.91 -3.50
N ALA A 26 -13.31 2.70 -2.94
CA ALA A 26 -13.49 1.46 -3.68
C ALA A 26 -14.96 1.05 -3.86
N ILE A 27 -15.90 1.60 -3.09
CA ILE A 27 -17.32 1.19 -3.08
C ILE A 27 -17.95 1.19 -4.47
N SER A 28 -17.64 2.21 -5.29
CA SER A 28 -18.18 2.32 -6.64
C SER A 28 -17.36 1.60 -7.72
N MET A 29 -16.16 1.13 -7.38
CA MET A 29 -15.20 0.61 -8.37
C MET A 29 -14.91 -0.88 -8.19
N LEU A 30 -15.01 -1.40 -6.96
CA LEU A 30 -14.65 -2.77 -6.63
C LEU A 30 -15.86 -3.51 -6.02
N PRO A 31 -16.03 -4.79 -6.33
CA PRO A 31 -17.09 -5.59 -5.73
C PRO A 31 -16.82 -5.73 -4.22
N TYR A 32 -17.90 -5.77 -3.44
CA TYR A 32 -17.82 -5.88 -1.97
C TYR A 32 -16.99 -7.09 -1.50
N ASN A 33 -17.01 -8.19 -2.25
CA ASN A 33 -16.25 -9.40 -1.93
C ASN A 33 -14.83 -9.41 -2.48
N TYR A 34 -14.31 -8.27 -2.96
CA TYR A 34 -12.97 -8.16 -3.55
C TYR A 34 -11.85 -8.67 -2.65
N PRO A 35 -11.83 -8.39 -1.32
CA PRO A 35 -10.82 -8.98 -0.44
C PRO A 35 -10.85 -10.52 -0.42
N SER A 36 -12.04 -11.10 -0.50
CA SER A 36 -12.20 -12.57 -0.56
C SER A 36 -11.72 -13.15 -1.88
N GLN A 37 -11.87 -12.40 -2.98
CA GLN A 37 -11.33 -12.79 -4.27
C GLN A 37 -9.79 -12.79 -4.25
N LEU A 38 -9.16 -11.74 -3.72
CA LEU A 38 -7.71 -11.67 -3.63
C LEU A 38 -7.11 -12.76 -2.74
N ARG A 39 -7.80 -13.12 -1.65
CA ARG A 39 -7.36 -14.22 -0.78
C ARG A 39 -7.33 -15.58 -1.48
N LYS A 40 -8.18 -15.81 -2.49
CA LYS A 40 -8.12 -17.04 -3.30
C LYS A 40 -6.81 -17.19 -4.08
N TYR A 41 -6.17 -16.08 -4.37
CA TYR A 41 -4.84 -16.02 -4.99
C TYR A 41 -3.69 -16.01 -3.96
N GLY A 42 -4.02 -16.22 -2.66
CA GLY A 42 -3.03 -16.18 -1.59
C GLY A 42 -2.58 -14.78 -1.18
N ILE A 43 -3.21 -13.73 -1.73
CA ILE A 43 -2.92 -12.34 -1.38
C ILE A 43 -3.70 -11.98 -0.12
N GLN A 44 -3.00 -11.60 0.94
CA GLN A 44 -3.64 -11.06 2.15
C GLN A 44 -4.21 -9.67 1.81
N CYS A 45 -5.52 -9.51 1.99
CA CYS A 45 -6.19 -8.25 1.64
C CYS A 45 -7.01 -7.71 2.80
N LYS A 46 -6.86 -6.44 3.08
CA LYS A 46 -7.68 -5.67 4.02
C LYS A 46 -8.25 -4.42 3.35
N MET A 47 -9.45 -4.06 3.76
CA MET A 47 -10.09 -2.81 3.41
C MET A 47 -9.98 -1.87 4.62
N SER A 48 -9.32 -0.74 4.45
CA SER A 48 -9.27 0.32 5.47
C SER A 48 -10.56 1.14 5.42
N ASN A 49 -10.96 1.70 6.56
CA ASN A 49 -12.15 2.55 6.69
C ASN A 49 -13.41 1.94 6.03
N PRO A 50 -13.86 0.74 6.46
CA PRO A 50 -15.10 0.18 5.93
C PRO A 50 -16.26 1.12 6.28
N MET A 51 -17.14 1.38 5.31
CA MET A 51 -18.32 2.22 5.54
C MET A 51 -19.17 1.57 6.65
N LYS A 52 -19.32 2.27 7.77
CA LYS A 52 -20.26 1.91 8.82
C LYS A 52 -21.57 2.65 8.52
N PRO A 53 -22.72 1.97 8.50
CA PRO A 53 -24.00 2.56 8.08
C PRO A 53 -24.59 3.58 9.07
N PHE A 54 -23.86 3.96 10.12
CA PHE A 54 -24.27 4.97 11.07
C PHE A 54 -23.46 6.26 10.95
N LEU A 55 -24.15 7.39 10.97
CA LEU A 55 -23.63 8.77 10.95
C LEU A 55 -22.44 8.93 11.93
N SER A 56 -21.26 8.94 11.39
CA SER A 56 -20.06 9.27 12.14
C SER A 56 -19.38 10.45 11.44
N THR A 57 -19.18 11.52 12.18
CA THR A 57 -18.41 12.71 11.73
C THR A 57 -16.93 12.37 11.46
N THR A 58 -16.48 11.17 11.85
CA THR A 58 -15.12 10.67 11.60
C THR A 58 -14.95 10.00 10.23
N GLN A 59 -15.98 9.96 9.39
CA GLN A 59 -15.93 9.32 8.06
C GLN A 59 -15.04 10.06 7.04
N ASN A 60 -14.49 11.21 7.40
CA ASN A 60 -13.69 12.01 6.46
C ASN A 60 -12.18 11.71 6.50
N ASN A 61 -11.74 10.76 7.31
CA ASN A 61 -10.33 10.34 7.39
C ASN A 61 -10.00 9.38 6.23
N ARG A 62 -9.78 9.95 5.04
CA ARG A 62 -9.28 9.21 3.88
C ARG A 62 -7.78 9.05 4.02
N ASP A 63 -7.27 7.88 3.71
CA ASP A 63 -5.84 7.66 3.54
C ASP A 63 -5.46 7.68 2.05
N PRO A 64 -4.98 8.81 1.53
CA PRO A 64 -4.64 8.95 0.11
C PRO A 64 -3.27 8.37 -0.23
N ARG A 65 -2.53 7.84 0.74
CA ARG A 65 -1.15 7.38 0.56
C ARG A 65 -1.09 6.19 -0.40
N LYS A 66 -0.17 6.28 -1.35
CA LYS A 66 0.17 5.20 -2.28
C LYS A 66 1.56 4.72 -1.92
N ILE A 67 1.63 3.62 -1.21
CA ILE A 67 2.86 3.06 -0.68
C ILE A 67 3.00 1.63 -1.17
N CYS A 68 4.15 1.30 -1.73
CA CYS A 68 4.55 -0.06 -2.01
C CYS A 68 5.92 -0.32 -1.37
N VAL A 69 6.01 -1.32 -0.52
CA VAL A 69 7.25 -1.71 0.15
C VAL A 69 7.60 -3.13 -0.23
N ILE A 70 8.85 -3.35 -0.57
CA ILE A 70 9.40 -4.66 -0.94
C ILE A 70 10.52 -5.00 0.05
N ASP A 71 10.31 -6.06 0.84
CA ASP A 71 11.25 -6.61 1.83
C ASP A 71 11.80 -5.60 2.85
N GLY A 72 11.10 -4.49 3.09
CA GLY A 72 11.61 -3.40 3.93
C GLY A 72 12.86 -2.70 3.40
N LYS A 73 13.26 -2.98 2.15
CA LYS A 73 14.51 -2.50 1.52
C LYS A 73 14.28 -1.51 0.40
N VAL A 74 13.18 -1.65 -0.31
CA VAL A 74 12.79 -0.77 -1.42
C VAL A 74 11.37 -0.29 -1.18
N GLY A 75 11.17 1.01 -1.28
CA GLY A 75 9.87 1.65 -1.13
C GLY A 75 9.54 2.51 -2.34
N PHE A 76 8.28 2.54 -2.71
CA PHE A 76 7.73 3.43 -3.72
C PHE A 76 6.58 4.22 -3.13
N THR A 77 6.51 5.50 -3.47
CA THR A 77 5.38 6.37 -3.17
C THR A 77 5.18 7.39 -4.28
N GLY A 78 3.96 7.89 -4.41
CA GLY A 78 3.63 8.88 -5.45
C GLY A 78 2.16 9.27 -5.42
N GLY A 79 1.74 10.05 -6.40
CA GLY A 79 0.35 10.51 -6.56
C GLY A 79 -0.56 9.52 -7.28
N ILE A 80 0.00 8.58 -8.03
CA ILE A 80 -0.74 7.70 -8.94
C ILE A 80 -1.62 6.67 -8.19
N ASN A 81 -2.90 6.65 -8.50
CA ASN A 81 -3.79 5.59 -8.07
C ASN A 81 -3.73 4.38 -9.01
N LEU A 82 -4.17 3.22 -8.53
CA LEU A 82 -4.32 2.04 -9.37
C LEU A 82 -5.63 2.14 -10.16
N GLY A 83 -5.55 2.67 -11.37
CA GLY A 83 -6.69 2.83 -12.27
C GLY A 83 -6.22 3.11 -13.69
N ASP A 84 -7.00 2.69 -14.69
CA ASP A 84 -6.66 2.81 -16.11
C ASP A 84 -6.55 4.26 -16.57
N GLU A 85 -7.26 5.18 -15.92
CA GLU A 85 -7.18 6.61 -16.18
C GLU A 85 -5.80 7.21 -15.83
N TYR A 86 -5.14 6.69 -14.78
CA TYR A 86 -3.84 7.19 -14.33
C TYR A 86 -2.66 6.68 -15.18
N ILE A 87 -2.88 5.68 -16.00
CA ILE A 87 -1.90 5.15 -16.94
C ILE A 87 -2.28 5.46 -18.41
N ASN A 88 -3.21 6.39 -18.61
CA ASN A 88 -3.70 6.86 -19.92
C ASN A 88 -4.31 5.77 -20.82
N ARG A 89 -4.82 4.67 -20.24
CA ARG A 89 -5.61 3.67 -20.96
C ARG A 89 -7.07 4.07 -21.12
N LYS A 90 -7.56 4.92 -20.21
CA LYS A 90 -8.90 5.49 -20.23
C LYS A 90 -8.79 7.00 -20.05
N VAL A 91 -9.35 7.77 -20.97
CA VAL A 91 -9.38 9.23 -20.87
C VAL A 91 -10.52 9.63 -19.92
N ARG A 92 -10.17 10.17 -18.75
CA ARG A 92 -11.13 10.70 -17.78
C ARG A 92 -10.82 12.15 -17.40
N PHE A 93 -9.54 12.48 -17.25
CA PHE A 93 -9.05 13.77 -16.80
C PHE A 93 -8.11 14.43 -17.81
N GLY A 94 -8.15 14.00 -19.09
CA GLY A 94 -7.16 14.34 -20.08
C GLY A 94 -5.92 13.43 -20.00
N HIS A 95 -4.80 13.90 -20.52
CA HIS A 95 -3.53 13.14 -20.40
C HIS A 95 -2.99 13.25 -18.98
N TRP A 96 -2.93 12.13 -18.29
CA TRP A 96 -2.43 12.06 -16.92
C TRP A 96 -0.91 11.94 -16.90
N LYS A 97 -0.26 12.78 -16.10
CA LYS A 97 1.17 12.73 -15.82
C LYS A 97 1.36 12.84 -14.32
N ASP A 98 2.09 11.92 -13.74
CA ASP A 98 2.34 11.87 -12.31
C ASP A 98 3.82 11.64 -12.01
N THR A 99 4.19 11.76 -10.75
CA THR A 99 5.54 11.54 -10.26
C THR A 99 5.53 10.51 -9.15
N ALA A 100 6.48 9.59 -9.21
CA ALA A 100 6.72 8.63 -8.15
C ALA A 100 8.18 8.69 -7.70
N VAL A 101 8.41 8.36 -6.44
CA VAL A 101 9.73 8.29 -5.83
C VAL A 101 10.01 6.86 -5.44
N MET A 102 11.21 6.38 -5.79
CA MET A 102 11.76 5.12 -5.30
C MET A 102 12.80 5.40 -4.24
N LEU A 103 12.64 4.79 -3.07
CA LEU A 103 13.55 4.87 -1.94
C LEU A 103 14.26 3.54 -1.73
N LYS A 104 15.50 3.58 -1.29
CA LYS A 104 16.28 2.41 -0.87
C LYS A 104 17.00 2.69 0.44
N GLY A 105 17.11 1.67 1.28
CA GLY A 105 17.83 1.75 2.56
C GLY A 105 16.93 2.12 3.74
N ASP A 106 17.53 2.73 4.77
CA ASP A 106 16.90 2.91 6.10
C ASP A 106 15.58 3.69 6.06
N ALA A 107 15.44 4.65 5.14
CA ALA A 107 14.22 5.44 4.98
C ALA A 107 12.98 4.58 4.67
N VAL A 108 13.17 3.40 4.06
CA VAL A 108 12.07 2.48 3.73
C VAL A 108 11.44 1.88 4.99
N GLN A 109 12.16 1.85 6.10
CA GLN A 109 11.62 1.35 7.36
C GLN A 109 10.44 2.19 7.85
N SER A 110 10.48 3.51 7.66
CA SER A 110 9.36 4.40 8.00
C SER A 110 8.09 4.04 7.21
N PHE A 111 8.23 3.76 5.92
CA PHE A 111 7.11 3.30 5.08
C PHE A 111 6.60 1.92 5.50
N THR A 112 7.52 1.00 5.83
CA THR A 112 7.18 -0.33 6.35
C THR A 112 6.35 -0.22 7.62
N MET A 113 6.82 0.58 8.59
CA MET A 113 6.11 0.78 9.86
C MET A 113 4.75 1.45 9.66
N MET A 114 4.68 2.45 8.79
CA MET A 114 3.44 3.14 8.46
C MET A 114 2.40 2.16 7.88
N PHE A 115 2.80 1.31 6.95
CA PHE A 115 1.91 0.28 6.40
C PHE A 115 1.48 -0.72 7.47
N LEU A 116 2.40 -1.21 8.30
CA LEU A 116 2.10 -2.20 9.33
C LEU A 116 1.21 -1.64 10.44
N GLN A 117 1.38 -0.38 10.82
CA GLN A 117 0.48 0.29 11.77
C GLN A 117 -0.95 0.34 11.23
N MET A 118 -1.12 0.77 9.97
CA MET A 118 -2.44 0.77 9.33
C MET A 118 -3.01 -0.64 9.19
N TRP A 119 -2.17 -1.61 8.84
CA TRP A 119 -2.56 -3.00 8.72
C TRP A 119 -3.11 -3.58 10.03
N ASN A 120 -2.61 -3.11 11.17
CA ASN A 120 -2.95 -3.64 12.48
C ASN A 120 -4.01 -2.83 13.25
N ILE A 121 -4.53 -1.72 12.70
CA ILE A 121 -5.57 -0.92 13.37
C ILE A 121 -6.75 -1.78 13.85
N GLU A 122 -7.14 -2.79 13.06
CA GLU A 122 -8.27 -3.67 13.39
C GLU A 122 -7.82 -5.08 13.83
N ALA A 123 -6.53 -5.27 14.11
CA ALA A 123 -6.02 -6.56 14.53
C ALA A 123 -6.39 -6.84 15.98
N ARG A 124 -6.98 -8.02 16.25
CA ARG A 124 -7.31 -8.46 17.62
C ARG A 124 -6.06 -8.66 18.50
N LYS A 125 -4.93 -8.95 17.89
CA LYS A 125 -3.62 -9.08 18.54
C LYS A 125 -2.59 -8.28 17.73
N PRO A 126 -1.76 -7.45 18.38
CA PRO A 126 -0.68 -6.78 17.70
C PRO A 126 0.30 -7.82 17.13
N GLU A 127 0.72 -7.60 15.89
CA GLU A 127 1.73 -8.42 15.24
C GLU A 127 3.12 -7.93 15.66
N ASP A 128 4.06 -8.85 15.83
CA ASP A 128 5.45 -8.49 16.02
C ASP A 128 6.04 -7.97 14.70
N TYR A 129 6.44 -6.71 14.69
CA TYR A 129 7.01 -6.04 13.53
C TYR A 129 8.50 -6.31 13.34
N SER A 130 9.18 -6.89 14.33
CA SER A 130 10.63 -7.10 14.31
C SER A 130 11.11 -7.87 13.08
N LYS A 131 10.31 -8.81 12.61
CA LYS A 131 10.61 -9.61 11.41
C LYS A 131 10.63 -8.81 10.09
N TYR A 132 10.01 -7.62 10.08
CA TYR A 132 9.98 -6.74 8.90
C TYR A 132 10.98 -5.60 8.99
N LEU A 133 11.63 -5.43 10.16
CA LEU A 133 12.64 -4.43 10.33
C LEU A 133 13.97 -5.00 9.85
N THR A 134 14.50 -4.44 8.80
CA THR A 134 15.84 -4.82 8.34
C THR A 134 16.89 -4.21 9.27
N PRO A 135 17.95 -4.94 9.63
CA PRO A 135 19.09 -4.36 10.32
C PRO A 135 19.62 -3.17 9.53
N LYS A 136 20.07 -2.13 10.22
CA LYS A 136 20.65 -0.95 9.58
C LYS A 136 21.68 -1.37 8.53
N VAL A 137 21.39 -1.06 7.28
CA VAL A 137 22.33 -1.30 6.19
C VAL A 137 23.48 -0.32 6.39
N LYS A 138 24.68 -0.84 6.66
CA LYS A 138 25.92 -0.04 6.59
C LYS A 138 26.13 0.34 5.12
N GLY A 139 25.47 1.37 4.67
CA GLY A 139 25.61 1.89 3.32
C GLY A 139 26.69 2.94 3.24
N LEU A 140 27.28 3.08 2.09
CA LEU A 140 28.12 4.23 1.73
C LEU A 140 27.25 5.48 1.77
N ARG A 141 27.22 6.15 2.92
CA ARG A 141 26.55 7.44 3.08
C ARG A 141 27.49 8.51 2.53
N ARG A 142 27.19 9.06 1.39
CA ARG A 142 27.85 10.27 0.88
C ARG A 142 27.25 11.53 1.48
N GLU A 143 25.95 11.50 1.81
CA GLU A 143 25.23 12.62 2.42
C GLU A 143 24.21 12.12 3.43
N LEU A 144 23.96 12.92 4.47
CA LEU A 144 22.90 12.67 5.44
C LEU A 144 21.65 13.41 4.97
N GLY A 145 20.57 12.65 4.73
CA GLY A 145 19.26 13.19 4.44
C GLY A 145 18.21 12.50 5.32
N TYR A 146 17.09 13.17 5.52
CA TYR A 146 15.94 12.63 6.24
C TYR A 146 14.76 12.55 5.30
N VAL A 147 14.02 11.44 5.36
CA VAL A 147 12.72 11.28 4.70
C VAL A 147 11.68 11.18 5.79
N ILE A 148 10.81 12.19 5.87
CA ILE A 148 9.71 12.24 6.82
C ILE A 148 8.42 12.05 6.02
N PRO A 149 7.82 10.84 6.03
CA PRO A 149 6.50 10.66 5.46
C PRO A 149 5.47 11.33 6.37
N TYR A 150 4.54 12.08 5.78
CA TYR A 150 3.42 12.69 6.49
C TYR A 150 2.10 12.27 5.83
N ALA A 151 1.02 12.30 6.60
CA ALA A 151 -0.33 11.98 6.18
C ALA A 151 -1.18 13.25 6.08
#